data_f19fb4c810cf7048951dd244d79f17ef
#
_entry.id   f19fb4c810cf7048951dd244d79f17ef
#
_cell.length_a   1.000
_cell.length_b   1.000
_cell.length_c   1.000
_cell.angle_alpha   90.00
_cell.angle_beta   90.00
_cell.angle_gamma   90.00
#
_symmetry.space_group_name_H-M   'P 1'
#
loop_
_entity.id
_entity.type
_entity.pdbx_description
1 polymer ?
#
loop_
_entity_poly.entity_id
_entity_poly.type
_entity_poly.pdbx_seq_one_letter_code
_entity_poly.pdbx_strand_id
1 'polypeptide(L)'
;MNMRFGEMSVQTNLKFLLSQKNLNANSLSEITNGELPQPTTRRIINGESENVRDKTLEKYAKFFGVELADLKYGDVSRLKPTIVPDAHLTTFELWDDGTPMESDDIELPYFKEVCFSAGSGHSQVIEEQGRKLRFSKRTLKNAGVEPGDAACATNSGKSMENTILDGAAIGVDKSKQSIKDGKIYAFDHGGMLRVKRLYRQPFGAVKIVSDNPEYPDELMTADQWQNEVRLLGWVFWWSSVDKW
;
A
#
# COMPACT_ATOMS: atom_id res chain seq x y z
N MET A 1 -25.96 -47.97 17.59
CA MET A 1 -26.45 -46.73 16.98
C MET A 1 -25.31 -46.16 16.18
N ASN A 2 -25.21 -46.57 14.89
CA ASN A 2 -24.11 -46.15 14.01
C ASN A 2 -24.35 -44.71 13.56
N MET A 3 -23.57 -43.77 14.09
CA MET A 3 -23.45 -42.45 13.45
C MET A 3 -22.78 -42.64 12.10
N ARG A 4 -23.54 -42.48 11.04
CA ARG A 4 -22.96 -42.31 9.67
C ARG A 4 -22.17 -41.03 9.71
N PHE A 5 -20.85 -41.14 9.45
CA PHE A 5 -20.02 -40.00 9.08
C PHE A 5 -20.67 -39.36 7.86
N GLY A 6 -21.12 -38.10 8.01
CA GLY A 6 -21.73 -37.37 6.89
C GLY A 6 -20.74 -37.29 5.76
N GLU A 7 -21.12 -37.77 4.59
CA GLU A 7 -20.37 -37.59 3.35
C GLU A 7 -20.19 -36.09 3.13
N MET A 8 -18.95 -35.61 3.22
CA MET A 8 -18.63 -34.23 2.89
C MET A 8 -18.79 -34.06 1.39
N SER A 9 -19.74 -33.23 1.01
CA SER A 9 -20.07 -33.00 -0.40
C SER A 9 -19.41 -31.72 -0.91
N VAL A 10 -19.23 -31.63 -2.22
CA VAL A 10 -18.79 -30.38 -2.89
C VAL A 10 -19.57 -29.16 -2.40
N GLN A 11 -20.88 -29.35 -2.15
CA GLN A 11 -21.76 -28.31 -1.62
C GLN A 11 -21.28 -27.79 -0.27
N THR A 12 -21.02 -28.68 0.67
CA THR A 12 -20.58 -28.34 2.03
C THR A 12 -19.23 -27.67 2.01
N ASN A 13 -18.30 -28.23 1.26
CA ASN A 13 -16.95 -27.72 1.09
C ASN A 13 -16.95 -26.31 0.47
N LEU A 14 -17.73 -26.10 -0.58
CA LEU A 14 -17.79 -24.79 -1.24
C LEU A 14 -18.46 -23.73 -0.35
N LYS A 15 -19.52 -24.09 0.41
CA LYS A 15 -20.12 -23.18 1.41
C LYS A 15 -19.11 -22.76 2.46
N PHE A 16 -18.33 -23.70 2.98
CA PHE A 16 -17.30 -23.42 3.96
C PHE A 16 -16.24 -22.46 3.40
N LEU A 17 -15.70 -22.75 2.20
CA LEU A 17 -14.67 -21.91 1.56
C LEU A 17 -15.17 -20.50 1.27
N LEU A 18 -16.41 -20.33 0.83
CA LEU A 18 -17.03 -19.02 0.65
C LEU A 18 -17.14 -18.25 1.97
N SER A 19 -17.58 -18.94 3.03
CA SER A 19 -17.70 -18.31 4.36
C SER A 19 -16.36 -17.86 4.92
N GLN A 20 -15.29 -18.62 4.73
CA GLN A 20 -13.94 -18.28 5.17
C GLN A 20 -13.41 -16.98 4.53
N LYS A 21 -13.79 -16.72 3.29
CA LYS A 21 -13.39 -15.49 2.56
C LYS A 21 -14.46 -14.37 2.62
N ASN A 22 -15.52 -14.52 3.42
CA ASN A 22 -16.65 -13.59 3.47
C ASN A 22 -17.26 -13.31 2.08
N LEU A 23 -17.29 -14.31 1.21
CA LEU A 23 -17.80 -14.21 -0.15
C LEU A 23 -19.18 -14.85 -0.28
N ASN A 24 -19.98 -14.29 -1.17
CA ASN A 24 -21.21 -14.89 -1.67
C ASN A 24 -21.09 -15.16 -3.18
N ALA A 25 -22.08 -15.80 -3.80
CA ALA A 25 -22.03 -16.14 -5.20
C ALA A 25 -21.94 -14.93 -6.15
N ASN A 26 -22.46 -13.76 -5.74
CA ASN A 26 -22.38 -12.54 -6.52
C ASN A 26 -20.96 -11.95 -6.46
N SER A 27 -20.47 -11.72 -5.24
CA SER A 27 -19.13 -11.17 -5.01
C SER A 27 -18.04 -12.07 -5.59
N LEU A 28 -18.19 -13.40 -5.52
CA LEU A 28 -17.27 -14.34 -6.17
C LEU A 28 -17.24 -14.15 -7.70
N SER A 29 -18.40 -13.98 -8.33
CA SER A 29 -18.48 -13.75 -9.77
C SER A 29 -17.84 -12.41 -10.18
N GLU A 30 -18.03 -11.37 -9.38
CA GLU A 30 -17.46 -10.04 -9.62
C GLU A 30 -15.93 -10.04 -9.53
N ILE A 31 -15.35 -10.60 -8.46
CA ILE A 31 -13.89 -10.63 -8.27
C ILE A 31 -13.17 -11.57 -9.24
N THR A 32 -13.88 -12.55 -9.80
CA THR A 32 -13.33 -13.46 -10.81
C THR A 32 -13.66 -13.02 -12.25
N ASN A 33 -14.18 -11.82 -12.45
CA ASN A 33 -14.62 -11.32 -13.75
C ASN A 33 -15.51 -12.30 -14.52
N GLY A 34 -16.37 -13.03 -13.80
CA GLY A 34 -17.30 -14.02 -14.36
C GLY A 34 -16.70 -15.39 -14.67
N GLU A 35 -15.42 -15.66 -14.36
CA GLU A 35 -14.85 -17.01 -14.53
C GLU A 35 -15.55 -18.07 -13.67
N LEU A 36 -16.05 -17.65 -12.50
CA LEU A 36 -16.89 -18.43 -11.59
C LEU A 36 -18.30 -17.82 -11.55
N PRO A 37 -19.20 -18.19 -12.51
CA PRO A 37 -20.47 -17.50 -12.69
C PRO A 37 -21.40 -17.68 -11.48
N GLN A 38 -22.05 -16.61 -11.06
CA GLN A 38 -23.02 -16.58 -9.97
C GLN A 38 -24.09 -17.67 -10.06
N PRO A 39 -24.76 -17.94 -11.22
CA PRO A 39 -25.78 -18.98 -11.31
C PRO A 39 -25.22 -20.39 -11.04
N THR A 40 -23.99 -20.65 -11.51
CA THR A 40 -23.33 -21.95 -11.29
C THR A 40 -22.99 -22.14 -9.82
N THR A 41 -22.40 -21.11 -9.19
CA THR A 41 -22.07 -21.11 -7.77
C THR A 41 -23.32 -21.36 -6.92
N ARG A 42 -24.43 -20.66 -7.20
CA ARG A 42 -25.71 -20.85 -6.50
C ARG A 42 -26.23 -22.28 -6.61
N ARG A 43 -26.25 -22.88 -7.80
CA ARG A 43 -26.70 -24.25 -8.00
C ARG A 43 -25.89 -25.25 -7.19
N ILE A 44 -24.57 -25.06 -7.12
CA ILE A 44 -23.70 -25.93 -6.32
C ILE A 44 -23.99 -25.80 -4.83
N ILE A 45 -24.01 -24.57 -4.31
CA ILE A 45 -24.22 -24.34 -2.87
C ILE A 45 -25.64 -24.68 -2.40
N ASN A 46 -26.62 -24.65 -3.31
CA ASN A 46 -27.99 -25.06 -2.99
C ASN A 46 -28.21 -26.58 -3.13
N GLY A 47 -27.23 -27.34 -3.63
CA GLY A 47 -27.36 -28.77 -3.89
C GLY A 47 -28.21 -29.13 -5.10
N GLU A 48 -28.45 -28.15 -5.99
CA GLU A 48 -29.22 -28.33 -7.22
C GLU A 48 -28.39 -29.02 -8.35
N SER A 49 -27.11 -29.23 -8.12
CA SER A 49 -26.17 -29.87 -9.03
C SER A 49 -25.38 -30.94 -8.30
N GLU A 50 -25.83 -32.20 -8.40
CA GLU A 50 -25.13 -33.33 -7.78
C GLU A 50 -23.85 -33.73 -8.55
N ASN A 51 -23.82 -33.53 -9.87
CA ASN A 51 -22.69 -33.89 -10.74
C ASN A 51 -22.09 -32.67 -11.44
N VAL A 52 -21.28 -31.91 -10.71
CA VAL A 52 -20.53 -30.80 -11.30
C VAL A 52 -19.32 -31.34 -12.04
N ARG A 53 -19.11 -30.90 -13.30
CA ARG A 53 -17.97 -31.34 -14.13
C ARG A 53 -16.63 -30.97 -13.48
N ASP A 54 -15.66 -31.88 -13.53
CA ASP A 54 -14.34 -31.69 -12.95
C ASP A 54 -13.67 -30.39 -13.42
N LYS A 55 -13.72 -30.09 -14.72
CA LYS A 55 -13.22 -28.83 -15.28
C LYS A 55 -13.82 -27.56 -14.63
N THR A 56 -15.06 -27.66 -14.16
CA THR A 56 -15.68 -26.54 -13.42
C THR A 56 -15.17 -26.49 -11.99
N LEU A 57 -15.08 -27.64 -11.32
CA LEU A 57 -14.57 -27.73 -9.96
C LEU A 57 -13.08 -27.36 -9.84
N GLU A 58 -12.27 -27.65 -10.87
CA GLU A 58 -10.87 -27.23 -10.95
C GLU A 58 -10.72 -25.70 -10.84
N LYS A 59 -11.63 -24.95 -11.46
CA LYS A 59 -11.61 -23.47 -11.34
C LYS A 59 -11.86 -23.01 -9.92
N TYR A 60 -12.82 -23.64 -9.22
CA TYR A 60 -13.07 -23.34 -7.79
C TYR A 60 -11.89 -23.77 -6.93
N ALA A 61 -11.36 -24.97 -7.13
CA ALA A 61 -10.21 -25.50 -6.43
C ALA A 61 -9.00 -24.56 -6.56
N LYS A 62 -8.71 -24.10 -7.78
CA LYS A 62 -7.66 -23.12 -8.07
C LYS A 62 -7.89 -21.79 -7.37
N PHE A 63 -9.10 -21.24 -7.41
CA PHE A 63 -9.43 -19.98 -6.77
C PHE A 63 -9.30 -20.04 -5.25
N PHE A 64 -9.74 -21.14 -4.64
CA PHE A 64 -9.68 -21.31 -3.19
C PHE A 64 -8.35 -21.89 -2.68
N GLY A 65 -7.45 -22.32 -3.59
CA GLY A 65 -6.15 -22.89 -3.21
C GLY A 65 -6.25 -24.25 -2.53
N VAL A 66 -7.20 -25.09 -2.98
CA VAL A 66 -7.39 -26.46 -2.49
C VAL A 66 -7.23 -27.46 -3.64
N GLU A 67 -6.88 -28.71 -3.32
CA GLU A 67 -6.84 -29.76 -4.33
C GLU A 67 -8.26 -30.16 -4.78
N LEU A 68 -8.40 -30.52 -6.06
CA LEU A 68 -9.68 -30.97 -6.61
C LEU A 68 -10.24 -32.18 -5.83
N ALA A 69 -9.37 -33.08 -5.42
CA ALA A 69 -9.75 -34.27 -4.64
C ALA A 69 -10.32 -33.87 -3.27
N ASP A 70 -9.72 -32.90 -2.61
CA ASP A 70 -10.19 -32.39 -1.31
C ASP A 70 -11.53 -31.67 -1.44
N LEU A 71 -11.71 -30.88 -2.50
CA LEU A 71 -12.98 -30.20 -2.77
C LEU A 71 -14.12 -31.19 -3.03
N LYS A 72 -13.82 -32.33 -3.70
CA LYS A 72 -14.82 -33.35 -4.05
C LYS A 72 -15.12 -34.34 -2.93
N TYR A 73 -14.10 -34.82 -2.27
CA TYR A 73 -14.17 -35.98 -1.38
C TYR A 73 -13.62 -35.74 0.03
N GLY A 74 -12.83 -34.68 0.20
CA GLY A 74 -12.19 -34.32 1.46
C GLY A 74 -13.11 -33.51 2.39
N ASP A 75 -12.58 -33.23 3.57
CA ASP A 75 -13.14 -32.29 4.52
C ASP A 75 -12.26 -31.04 4.55
N VAL A 76 -12.59 -30.05 3.71
CA VAL A 76 -11.80 -28.81 3.60
C VAL A 76 -11.76 -28.00 4.92
N SER A 77 -12.65 -28.27 5.88
CA SER A 77 -12.61 -27.62 7.18
C SER A 77 -11.46 -28.09 8.06
N ARG A 78 -10.91 -29.28 7.77
CA ARG A 78 -9.76 -29.88 8.46
C ARG A 78 -8.44 -29.64 7.76
N LEU A 79 -8.47 -29.17 6.51
CA LEU A 79 -7.25 -28.77 5.85
C LEU A 79 -6.68 -27.59 6.65
N LYS A 80 -5.48 -27.76 7.16
CA LYS A 80 -4.72 -26.58 7.61
C LYS A 80 -4.68 -25.64 6.41
N PRO A 81 -4.97 -24.34 6.57
CA PRO A 81 -4.83 -23.43 5.47
C PRO A 81 -3.42 -23.64 4.93
N THR A 82 -3.30 -24.14 3.72
CA THR A 82 -2.07 -24.01 2.98
C THR A 82 -1.94 -22.52 2.83
N ILE A 83 -1.05 -21.93 3.61
CA ILE A 83 -0.63 -20.56 3.38
C ILE A 83 -0.03 -20.62 1.99
N VAL A 84 -0.84 -20.36 0.97
CA VAL A 84 -0.31 -19.95 -0.32
C VAL A 84 0.34 -18.62 0.02
N PRO A 85 1.66 -18.51 -0.01
CA PRO A 85 2.27 -17.21 0.23
C PRO A 85 1.66 -16.28 -0.83
N ASP A 86 0.91 -15.27 -0.42
CA ASP A 86 0.49 -14.18 -1.31
C ASP A 86 1.71 -13.41 -1.84
N ALA A 87 2.88 -13.74 -1.31
CA ALA A 87 4.17 -13.29 -1.80
C ALA A 87 4.89 -14.47 -2.46
N HIS A 88 5.00 -14.48 -3.76
CA HIS A 88 6.12 -15.13 -4.41
C HIS A 88 7.38 -14.45 -3.87
N LEU A 89 8.10 -15.13 -2.98
CA LEU A 89 9.47 -14.74 -2.66
C LEU A 89 10.27 -14.93 -3.95
N THR A 90 10.33 -13.88 -4.74
CA THR A 90 11.30 -13.79 -5.82
C THR A 90 12.67 -13.65 -5.18
N THR A 91 13.68 -14.20 -5.82
CA THR A 91 15.09 -13.97 -5.46
C THR A 91 15.30 -12.46 -5.30
N PHE A 92 15.74 -12.05 -4.12
CA PHE A 92 16.07 -10.64 -3.88
C PHE A 92 17.38 -10.37 -4.63
N GLU A 93 17.29 -9.74 -5.79
CA GLU A 93 18.50 -9.30 -6.49
C GLU A 93 19.01 -8.04 -5.82
N LEU A 94 20.21 -8.14 -5.26
CA LEU A 94 20.92 -6.98 -4.72
C LEU A 94 21.33 -6.11 -5.89
N TRP A 95 20.93 -4.86 -5.87
CA TRP A 95 21.33 -3.85 -6.83
C TRP A 95 22.23 -2.81 -6.15
N ASP A 96 23.21 -2.31 -6.91
CA ASP A 96 24.13 -1.24 -6.56
C ASP A 96 24.12 -0.18 -7.67
N ASP A 97 24.94 0.86 -7.51
CA ASP A 97 25.06 1.95 -8.49
C ASP A 97 25.55 1.45 -9.88
N GLY A 98 26.14 0.27 -9.96
CA GLY A 98 26.59 -0.37 -11.20
C GLY A 98 25.55 -1.27 -11.86
N THR A 99 24.44 -1.56 -11.19
CA THR A 99 23.40 -2.45 -11.72
C THR A 99 22.59 -1.73 -12.81
N PRO A 100 22.50 -2.26 -14.05
CA PRO A 100 21.73 -1.64 -15.13
C PRO A 100 20.28 -1.40 -14.73
N MET A 101 19.72 -0.27 -15.16
CA MET A 101 18.29 0.01 -14.96
C MET A 101 17.45 -0.87 -15.86
N GLU A 102 16.42 -1.49 -15.30
CA GLU A 102 15.41 -2.20 -16.08
C GLU A 102 14.43 -1.21 -16.76
N SER A 103 13.65 -1.72 -17.71
CA SER A 103 12.66 -0.91 -18.43
C SER A 103 11.59 -0.28 -17.54
N ASP A 104 11.31 -0.92 -16.38
CA ASP A 104 10.32 -0.46 -15.37
C ASP A 104 10.95 0.46 -14.31
N ASP A 105 12.25 0.67 -14.34
CA ASP A 105 12.94 1.51 -13.37
C ASP A 105 13.03 2.96 -13.80
N ILE A 106 13.09 3.81 -12.80
CA ILE A 106 13.38 5.24 -12.93
C ILE A 106 14.18 5.71 -11.73
N GLU A 107 15.05 6.68 -11.94
CA GLU A 107 15.75 7.37 -10.88
C GLU A 107 15.00 8.64 -10.48
N LEU A 108 14.67 8.77 -9.19
CA LEU A 108 14.04 9.95 -8.64
C LEU A 108 15.08 10.80 -7.89
N PRO A 109 15.05 12.13 -8.07
CA PRO A 109 15.94 13.04 -7.35
C PRO A 109 15.62 13.08 -5.86
N TYR A 110 16.59 13.50 -5.05
CA TYR A 110 16.47 13.64 -3.62
C TYR A 110 16.35 15.09 -3.16
N PHE A 111 15.46 15.37 -2.22
CA PHE A 111 15.49 16.60 -1.42
C PHE A 111 16.41 16.45 -0.21
N LYS A 112 17.18 17.47 0.07
CA LYS A 112 18.10 17.54 1.21
C LYS A 112 18.07 18.90 1.86
N GLU A 113 18.20 18.91 3.19
CA GLU A 113 18.48 20.13 3.94
C GLU A 113 19.95 20.51 3.75
N VAL A 114 20.21 21.75 3.37
CA VAL A 114 21.56 22.30 3.27
C VAL A 114 21.68 23.47 4.25
N CYS A 115 22.60 23.34 5.20
CA CYS A 115 22.96 24.42 6.11
C CYS A 115 24.06 25.26 5.44
N PHE A 116 23.79 26.52 5.18
CA PHE A 116 24.80 27.46 4.68
C PHE A 116 25.65 27.98 5.84
N SER A 117 26.89 27.49 5.94
CA SER A 117 27.83 27.77 7.04
C SER A 117 28.52 29.15 6.97
N ALA A 118 27.90 30.19 6.49
CA ALA A 118 28.51 31.50 6.40
C ALA A 118 27.66 32.57 7.07
N GLY A 119 27.60 32.56 8.40
CA GLY A 119 27.24 33.74 9.20
C GLY A 119 25.78 34.11 9.32
N SER A 120 24.83 33.52 8.64
CA SER A 120 23.41 33.86 8.72
C SER A 120 22.49 32.78 9.28
N GLY A 121 22.98 31.56 9.52
CA GLY A 121 22.20 30.49 10.14
C GLY A 121 21.00 30.01 9.30
N HIS A 122 20.96 30.34 8.03
CA HIS A 122 19.87 29.91 7.14
C HIS A 122 20.13 28.53 6.58
N SER A 123 19.24 27.60 6.81
CA SER A 123 19.13 26.35 6.08
C SER A 123 18.12 26.49 4.95
N GLN A 124 18.26 25.68 3.92
CA GLN A 124 17.34 25.62 2.80
C GLN A 124 17.16 24.18 2.35
N VAL A 125 15.94 23.79 2.03
CA VAL A 125 15.67 22.50 1.42
C VAL A 125 15.85 22.64 -0.10
N ILE A 126 16.81 21.91 -0.64
CA ILE A 126 17.10 21.86 -2.08
C ILE A 126 17.01 20.43 -2.63
N GLU A 127 16.84 20.34 -3.93
CA GLU A 127 16.96 19.07 -4.66
C GLU A 127 18.45 18.75 -4.82
N GLU A 128 18.90 17.62 -4.26
CA GLU A 128 20.31 17.21 -4.28
C GLU A 128 20.68 16.69 -5.69
N GLN A 129 21.59 17.36 -6.36
CA GLN A 129 22.13 16.86 -7.63
C GLN A 129 23.13 15.73 -7.34
N GLY A 130 22.82 14.53 -7.83
CA GLY A 130 23.70 13.36 -7.76
C GLY A 130 23.21 12.22 -6.86
N ARG A 131 22.42 12.46 -5.85
CA ARG A 131 21.77 11.38 -5.10
C ARG A 131 20.40 11.09 -5.70
N LYS A 132 20.19 9.84 -6.08
CA LYS A 132 18.94 9.38 -6.66
C LYS A 132 18.47 8.13 -5.97
N LEU A 133 17.16 7.89 -5.98
CA LEU A 133 16.56 6.65 -5.56
C LEU A 133 16.03 5.93 -6.79
N ARG A 134 16.43 4.68 -6.98
CA ARG A 134 15.83 3.80 -7.98
C ARG A 134 14.42 3.44 -7.56
N PHE A 135 13.47 3.64 -8.46
CA PHE A 135 12.04 3.49 -8.16
C PHE A 135 11.32 2.81 -9.32
N SER A 136 10.28 2.02 -9.03
CA SER A 136 9.49 1.39 -10.09
C SER A 136 8.48 2.37 -10.69
N LYS A 137 8.46 2.49 -12.02
CA LYS A 137 7.44 3.23 -12.78
C LYS A 137 6.02 2.72 -12.47
N ARG A 138 5.90 1.43 -12.20
CA ARG A 138 4.62 0.81 -11.82
C ARG A 138 4.09 1.37 -10.51
N THR A 139 4.95 1.60 -9.52
CA THR A 139 4.55 2.20 -8.24
C THR A 139 4.07 3.64 -8.44
N LEU A 140 4.78 4.45 -9.26
CA LEU A 140 4.34 5.80 -9.62
C LEU A 140 2.99 5.79 -10.31
N LYS A 141 2.82 4.93 -11.30
CA LYS A 141 1.55 4.78 -12.03
C LYS A 141 0.39 4.40 -11.12
N ASN A 142 0.61 3.47 -10.18
CA ASN A 142 -0.42 3.05 -9.23
C ASN A 142 -0.80 4.19 -8.26
N ALA A 143 0.13 5.07 -7.93
CA ALA A 143 -0.12 6.26 -7.13
C ALA A 143 -0.70 7.43 -7.94
N GLY A 144 -0.73 7.35 -9.28
CA GLY A 144 -1.15 8.42 -10.18
C GLY A 144 -0.17 9.59 -10.18
N VAL A 145 1.13 9.30 -10.06
CA VAL A 145 2.22 10.28 -10.01
C VAL A 145 3.04 10.21 -11.31
N GLU A 146 3.20 11.36 -11.95
CA GLU A 146 4.06 11.45 -13.13
C GLU A 146 5.54 11.44 -12.71
N PRO A 147 6.40 10.70 -13.44
CA PRO A 147 7.82 10.59 -13.10
C PRO A 147 8.56 11.93 -12.95
N GLY A 148 8.25 12.92 -13.79
CA GLY A 148 8.85 14.25 -13.71
C GLY A 148 8.47 15.07 -12.48
N ASP A 149 7.35 14.72 -11.85
CA ASP A 149 6.86 15.37 -10.65
C ASP A 149 7.26 14.65 -9.36
N ALA A 150 7.83 13.45 -9.47
CA ALA A 150 8.25 12.66 -8.33
C ALA A 150 9.65 13.06 -7.84
N ALA A 151 9.79 13.12 -6.52
CA ALA A 151 11.08 13.27 -5.84
C ALA A 151 11.10 12.43 -4.57
N CYS A 152 12.28 12.20 -4.00
CA CYS A 152 12.45 11.50 -2.75
C CYS A 152 13.01 12.42 -1.66
N ALA A 153 12.83 12.04 -0.42
CA ALA A 153 13.50 12.63 0.73
C ALA A 153 13.70 11.59 1.82
N THR A 154 14.45 11.91 2.85
CA THR A 154 14.53 11.11 4.06
C THR A 154 13.72 11.81 5.15
N ASN A 155 12.79 11.07 5.78
CA ASN A 155 12.13 11.54 6.98
C ASN A 155 13.13 11.54 8.13
N SER A 156 13.29 12.66 8.82
CA SER A 156 14.15 12.79 9.99
C SER A 156 13.33 13.12 11.22
N GLY A 157 13.56 12.36 12.28
CA GLY A 157 12.86 12.51 13.55
C GLY A 157 11.61 11.64 13.69
N LYS A 158 11.09 11.60 14.91
CA LYS A 158 10.08 10.64 15.37
C LYS A 158 8.64 11.14 15.31
N SER A 159 8.42 12.33 14.81
CA SER A 159 7.11 12.98 14.85
C SER A 159 6.03 12.30 14.00
N MET A 160 6.42 11.48 13.02
CA MET A 160 5.51 10.70 12.19
C MET A 160 5.56 9.20 12.50
N GLU A 161 6.23 8.79 13.60
CA GLU A 161 6.24 7.40 14.06
C GLU A 161 4.83 6.87 14.28
N ASN A 162 4.69 5.58 14.12
CA ASN A 162 3.53 4.73 13.83
C ASN A 162 3.15 4.71 12.34
N THR A 163 3.46 5.74 11.54
CA THR A 163 3.20 5.74 10.10
C THR A 163 4.52 5.76 9.31
N ILE A 164 5.39 6.71 9.61
CA ILE A 164 6.69 6.89 8.94
C ILE A 164 7.78 6.94 10.00
N LEU A 165 8.65 5.93 10.01
CA LEU A 165 9.72 5.83 10.99
C LEU A 165 10.82 6.85 10.73
N ASP A 166 11.65 7.11 11.75
CA ASP A 166 12.86 7.91 11.60
C ASP A 166 13.83 7.24 10.60
N GLY A 167 14.40 8.01 9.70
CA GLY A 167 15.28 7.54 8.64
C GLY A 167 14.57 6.90 7.44
N ALA A 168 13.24 6.83 7.44
CA ALA A 168 12.48 6.30 6.31
C ALA A 168 12.67 7.12 5.04
N ALA A 169 12.81 6.45 3.90
CA ALA A 169 12.71 7.12 2.60
C ALA A 169 11.24 7.43 2.28
N ILE A 170 10.97 8.62 1.76
CA ILE A 170 9.64 9.05 1.33
C ILE A 170 9.65 9.45 -0.15
N GLY A 171 8.55 9.16 -0.85
CA GLY A 171 8.27 9.65 -2.20
C GLY A 171 7.30 10.82 -2.16
N VAL A 172 7.63 11.91 -2.85
CA VAL A 172 6.90 13.17 -2.85
C VAL A 172 6.44 13.49 -4.26
N ASP A 173 5.15 13.78 -4.43
CA ASP A 173 4.57 14.32 -5.67
C ASP A 173 4.57 15.85 -5.62
N LYS A 174 5.48 16.46 -6.37
CA LYS A 174 5.67 17.92 -6.45
C LYS A 174 4.51 18.64 -7.15
N SER A 175 3.71 17.93 -7.93
CA SER A 175 2.53 18.51 -8.62
C SER A 175 1.39 18.86 -7.67
N LYS A 176 1.33 18.25 -6.49
CA LYS A 176 0.27 18.44 -5.50
C LYS A 176 0.60 19.60 -4.55
N GLN A 177 0.37 20.81 -5.04
CA GLN A 177 0.62 22.06 -4.32
C GLN A 177 -0.60 22.57 -3.54
N SER A 178 -1.72 21.85 -3.51
CA SER A 178 -2.90 22.18 -2.73
C SER A 178 -3.13 21.16 -1.63
N ILE A 179 -3.44 21.62 -0.43
CA ILE A 179 -3.69 20.76 0.72
C ILE A 179 -5.03 20.03 0.54
N LYS A 180 -4.97 18.69 0.65
CA LYS A 180 -6.12 17.83 0.86
C LYS A 180 -6.07 17.33 2.29
N ASP A 181 -7.12 17.64 3.07
CA ASP A 181 -7.17 17.40 4.51
C ASP A 181 -6.85 15.94 4.88
N GLY A 182 -5.99 15.77 5.87
CA GLY A 182 -5.55 14.48 6.40
C GLY A 182 -4.47 13.77 5.59
N LYS A 183 -4.05 14.32 4.44
CA LYS A 183 -2.92 13.77 3.69
C LYS A 183 -1.59 14.25 4.28
N ILE A 184 -0.55 13.44 4.08
CA ILE A 184 0.82 13.74 4.54
C ILE A 184 1.52 14.56 3.44
N TYR A 185 2.20 15.61 3.86
CA TYR A 185 2.95 16.49 2.96
C TYR A 185 4.37 16.68 3.46
N ALA A 186 5.30 16.84 2.51
CA ALA A 186 6.62 17.36 2.75
C ALA A 186 6.62 18.87 2.47
N PHE A 187 7.22 19.65 3.33
CA PHE A 187 7.34 21.09 3.18
C PHE A 187 8.60 21.65 3.85
N ASP A 188 9.07 22.74 3.32
CA ASP A 188 10.16 23.54 3.87
C ASP A 188 9.54 24.58 4.82
N HIS A 189 9.96 24.60 6.06
CA HIS A 189 9.57 25.59 7.06
C HIS A 189 10.82 26.25 7.65
N GLY A 190 11.12 27.43 7.18
CA GLY A 190 12.30 28.16 7.60
C GLY A 190 13.62 27.44 7.33
N GLY A 191 13.70 26.67 6.23
CA GLY A 191 14.85 25.87 5.81
C GLY A 191 14.92 24.45 6.38
N MET A 192 13.97 24.06 7.22
CA MET A 192 13.85 22.69 7.73
C MET A 192 12.85 21.88 6.89
N LEU A 193 13.26 20.70 6.47
CA LEU A 193 12.35 19.75 5.83
C LEU A 193 11.44 19.12 6.91
N ARG A 194 10.15 19.34 6.77
CA ARG A 194 9.14 18.77 7.66
C ARG A 194 8.19 17.86 6.91
N VAL A 195 7.77 16.79 7.58
CA VAL A 195 6.77 15.84 7.08
C VAL A 195 5.64 15.76 8.11
N LYS A 196 4.41 16.14 7.72
CA LYS A 196 3.25 16.21 8.62
C LYS A 196 1.96 15.96 7.88
N ARG A 197 0.88 15.64 8.61
CA ARG A 197 -0.49 15.74 8.09
C ARG A 197 -0.96 17.17 8.12
N LEU A 198 -1.56 17.60 7.02
CA LEU A 198 -2.06 18.95 6.91
C LEU A 198 -3.59 18.95 6.81
N TYR A 199 -4.20 19.94 7.48
CA TYR A 199 -5.63 20.19 7.44
C TYR A 199 -5.88 21.68 7.22
N ARG A 200 -6.72 22.01 6.26
CA ARG A 200 -7.15 23.38 6.02
C ARG A 200 -8.07 23.82 7.16
N GLN A 201 -7.91 25.05 7.58
CA GLN A 201 -8.74 25.69 8.59
C GLN A 201 -9.39 26.95 8.05
N PRO A 202 -10.44 27.47 8.69
CA PRO A 202 -11.06 28.74 8.30
C PRO A 202 -10.02 29.86 8.16
N PHE A 203 -10.34 30.84 7.31
CA PHE A 203 -9.50 32.02 7.03
C PHE A 203 -8.10 31.71 6.48
N GLY A 204 -7.95 30.57 5.79
CA GLY A 204 -6.66 30.18 5.18
C GLY A 204 -5.63 29.64 6.16
N ALA A 205 -5.96 29.46 7.42
CA ALA A 205 -5.08 28.84 8.40
C ALA A 205 -4.85 27.35 8.09
N VAL A 206 -3.74 26.80 8.57
CA VAL A 206 -3.36 25.40 8.37
C VAL A 206 -3.05 24.77 9.72
N LYS A 207 -3.72 23.66 10.01
CA LYS A 207 -3.41 22.79 11.14
C LYS A 207 -2.41 21.74 10.69
N ILE A 208 -1.30 21.63 11.43
CA ILE A 208 -0.19 20.73 11.20
C ILE A 208 -0.22 19.66 12.29
N VAL A 209 -0.35 18.39 11.88
CA VAL A 209 -0.55 17.27 12.80
C VAL A 209 0.58 16.25 12.64
N SER A 210 1.13 15.82 13.76
CA SER A 210 2.08 14.71 13.86
C SER A 210 1.32 13.41 14.07
N ASP A 211 1.76 12.29 13.47
CA ASP A 211 1.15 10.98 13.73
C ASP A 211 1.59 10.40 15.08
N ASN A 212 2.72 10.85 15.61
CA ASN A 212 3.16 10.53 16.95
C ASN A 212 2.48 11.48 17.98
N PRO A 213 1.66 10.94 18.90
CA PRO A 213 0.89 11.74 19.85
C PRO A 213 1.75 12.49 20.89
N GLU A 214 3.04 12.17 21.00
CA GLU A 214 3.98 12.91 21.85
C GLU A 214 4.27 14.33 21.32
N TYR A 215 3.95 14.57 20.04
CA TYR A 215 4.16 15.86 19.38
C TYR A 215 2.82 16.59 19.27
N PRO A 216 2.68 17.78 19.87
CA PRO A 216 1.43 18.52 19.82
C PRO A 216 1.11 19.01 18.41
N ASP A 217 -0.19 19.17 18.14
CA ASP A 217 -0.66 19.81 16.91
C ASP A 217 -0.25 21.30 16.90
N GLU A 218 0.07 21.79 15.71
CA GLU A 218 0.42 23.18 15.48
C GLU A 218 -0.67 23.84 14.62
N LEU A 219 -0.94 25.11 14.87
CA LEU A 219 -1.84 25.93 14.05
C LEU A 219 -1.07 27.12 13.51
N MET A 220 -1.02 27.26 12.20
CA MET A 220 -0.43 28.42 11.52
C MET A 220 -1.54 29.28 10.91
N THR A 221 -1.45 30.59 11.09
CA THR A 221 -2.31 31.53 10.37
C THR A 221 -2.01 31.53 8.87
N ALA A 222 -2.89 32.11 8.06
CA ALA A 222 -2.66 32.22 6.63
C ALA A 222 -1.35 32.98 6.31
N ASP A 223 -1.08 34.05 7.04
CA ASP A 223 0.11 34.86 6.84
C ASP A 223 1.40 34.11 7.20
N GLN A 224 1.40 33.38 8.32
CA GLN A 224 2.52 32.52 8.70
C GLN A 224 2.76 31.42 7.64
N TRP A 225 1.70 30.75 7.24
CA TRP A 225 1.79 29.69 6.23
C TRP A 225 2.37 30.19 4.92
N GLN A 226 1.90 31.33 4.41
CA GLN A 226 2.34 31.92 3.16
C GLN A 226 3.78 32.44 3.19
N ASN A 227 4.21 32.98 4.33
CA ASN A 227 5.52 33.62 4.43
C ASN A 227 6.63 32.69 4.91
N GLU A 228 6.31 31.66 5.69
CA GLU A 228 7.30 30.81 6.37
C GLU A 228 7.38 29.40 5.78
N VAL A 229 6.36 28.97 5.01
CA VAL A 229 6.26 27.60 4.51
C VAL A 229 6.27 27.54 2.99
N ARG A 230 7.14 26.70 2.45
CA ARG A 230 7.11 26.30 1.06
C ARG A 230 6.66 24.83 0.95
N LEU A 231 5.46 24.58 0.47
CA LEU A 231 4.95 23.23 0.24
C LEU A 231 5.78 22.56 -0.86
N LEU A 232 6.38 21.40 -0.59
CA LEU A 232 7.16 20.64 -1.55
C LEU A 232 6.28 19.65 -2.32
N GLY A 233 5.31 19.03 -1.65
CA GLY A 233 4.34 18.16 -2.30
C GLY A 233 3.70 17.14 -1.36
N TRP A 234 2.84 16.33 -1.95
CA TRP A 234 2.16 15.24 -1.25
C TRP A 234 3.09 14.02 -1.11
N VAL A 235 3.17 13.46 0.10
CA VAL A 235 3.89 12.19 0.35
C VAL A 235 2.98 11.04 -0.07
N PHE A 236 3.31 10.41 -1.19
CA PHE A 236 2.53 9.31 -1.77
C PHE A 236 3.05 7.92 -1.41
N TRP A 237 4.32 7.84 -0.98
CA TRP A 237 4.98 6.58 -0.66
C TRP A 237 6.01 6.77 0.45
N TRP A 238 6.23 5.74 1.25
CA TRP A 238 7.33 5.64 2.21
C TRP A 238 7.78 4.20 2.40
N SER A 239 9.04 4.03 2.79
CA SER A 239 9.66 2.75 3.12
C SER A 239 10.49 2.91 4.39
N SER A 240 10.32 2.01 5.31
CA SER A 240 11.08 1.99 6.57
C SER A 240 11.89 0.71 6.65
N VAL A 241 13.12 0.83 7.17
CA VAL A 241 14.00 -0.30 7.46
C VAL A 241 14.15 -0.36 8.97
N ASP A 242 13.76 -1.48 9.55
CA ASP A 242 13.99 -1.74 10.97
C ASP A 242 15.46 -2.16 11.18
N LYS A 243 16.04 -1.72 12.28
CA LYS A 243 17.42 -2.04 12.66
C LYS A 243 17.42 -2.74 14.01
N TRP A 244 18.17 -3.84 14.07
CA TRP A 244 18.44 -4.52 15.33
C TRP A 244 19.23 -3.65 16.27
#